data_d26698bc443d1c0c1c1368754fb1de35
#
_entry.id   d26698bc443d1c0c1c1368754fb1de35
#
_cell.length_a   1.000
_cell.length_b   1.000
_cell.length_c   1.000
_cell.angle_alpha   90.00
_cell.angle_beta   90.00
_cell.angle_gamma   90.00
#
_symmetry.space_group_name_H-M   'P 1'
#
loop_
_entity.id
_entity.type
_entity.pdbx_description
1 polymer ?
#
loop_
_entity_poly.entity_id
_entity_poly.type
_entity_poly.pdbx_seq_one_letter_code
_entity_poly.pdbx_strand_id
1 'polypeptide(L)'
;IMPRVIVTPQTETYQTVGKPEKKVDAVKLVQGKPAFTADMDARGMLYAKVLHSPHAHARIKKIDTSKAKELKGVAAVLTYQDIPRVVYSTAGQSDPIPGPLDTFSLDHKVRFVGDRVAFVAAESPEIAEKALSLIDVEYEILDSILDSRQAMDANAIRIHDEPEYVDFGDSNADKNLAAHIRIDIGDVEKGFAEADEIFEAEYEVPKVQQVSIEPHVCVTYWDEDDRLVIRTSTQVPFHVRRMLAPVLNLPVKRIRVIKPRIGGGFGGKQEVLMEDVPAHLTIATKRPVIYEYTREEEFIAARSRHPMRVKMKTGVKRDGTITANAMYALSELFNAYADRAKSDEIDDARQMLFDGDTGGEPAAPKSVFFFGGGNGDLVFAQPSEAFASAARMVSALLLDSGAANSYNTV
;
A
#
# COMPACT_ATOMS: atom_id res chain seq x y z
N ILE A 1 -11.21 -32.16 -15.40
CA ILE A 1 -12.49 -32.07 -14.67
C ILE A 1 -12.21 -31.29 -13.41
N MET A 2 -12.58 -30.03 -13.39
CA MET A 2 -12.52 -29.25 -12.15
C MET A 2 -13.55 -29.83 -11.17
N PRO A 3 -13.19 -30.06 -9.90
CA PRO A 3 -14.17 -30.49 -8.92
C PRO A 3 -15.25 -29.41 -8.79
N ARG A 4 -16.51 -29.81 -8.91
CA ARG A 4 -17.63 -28.91 -8.54
C ARG A 4 -17.42 -28.52 -7.08
N VAL A 5 -17.17 -27.25 -6.85
CA VAL A 5 -17.23 -26.72 -5.48
C VAL A 5 -18.69 -26.72 -5.08
N ILE A 6 -19.09 -27.73 -4.30
CA ILE A 6 -20.39 -27.72 -3.63
C ILE A 6 -20.21 -26.75 -2.46
N VAL A 7 -20.65 -25.52 -2.66
CA VAL A 7 -20.42 -24.44 -1.69
C VAL A 7 -21.16 -24.70 -0.37
N THR A 8 -22.33 -25.31 -0.39
CA THR A 8 -23.04 -25.87 0.78
C THR A 8 -24.22 -26.71 0.28
N PRO A 9 -24.60 -27.81 0.94
CA PRO A 9 -25.90 -28.39 0.69
C PRO A 9 -26.97 -27.35 0.99
N GLN A 10 -27.95 -27.20 0.10
CA GLN A 10 -29.11 -26.35 0.39
C GLN A 10 -29.89 -27.05 1.53
N THR A 11 -29.72 -26.51 2.72
CA THR A 11 -30.57 -26.90 3.85
C THR A 11 -31.71 -25.89 3.95
N GLU A 12 -32.92 -26.35 4.14
CA GLU A 12 -34.13 -25.51 4.25
C GLU A 12 -34.07 -24.55 5.46
N THR A 13 -33.24 -24.89 6.47
CA THR A 13 -33.07 -24.06 7.69
C THR A 13 -31.62 -24.01 8.16
N TYR A 14 -31.11 -22.83 8.33
CA TYR A 14 -29.80 -22.59 8.99
C TYR A 14 -30.04 -22.19 10.44
N GLN A 15 -29.07 -22.47 11.32
CA GLN A 15 -29.15 -22.04 12.72
C GLN A 15 -28.93 -20.52 12.86
N THR A 16 -28.06 -19.92 12.05
CA THR A 16 -27.65 -18.52 12.14
C THR A 16 -27.93 -17.75 10.86
N VAL A 17 -27.57 -18.32 9.70
CA VAL A 17 -27.72 -17.64 8.40
C VAL A 17 -29.19 -17.33 8.11
N GLY A 18 -29.48 -16.08 7.71
CA GLY A 18 -30.80 -15.60 7.44
C GLY A 18 -31.63 -15.24 8.67
N LYS A 19 -31.03 -15.27 9.88
CA LYS A 19 -31.70 -14.85 11.12
C LYS A 19 -31.15 -13.52 11.64
N PRO A 20 -31.91 -12.69 12.32
CA PRO A 20 -31.50 -11.41 12.89
C PRO A 20 -30.67 -11.63 14.18
N GLU A 21 -29.48 -12.22 14.04
CA GLU A 21 -28.56 -12.43 15.16
C GLU A 21 -27.96 -11.10 15.63
N LYS A 22 -27.86 -10.95 16.95
CA LYS A 22 -27.22 -9.75 17.51
C LYS A 22 -25.72 -9.80 17.31
N LYS A 23 -25.14 -8.67 16.82
CA LYS A 23 -23.70 -8.50 16.73
C LYS A 23 -23.05 -8.66 18.10
N VAL A 24 -21.99 -9.46 18.20
CA VAL A 24 -21.36 -9.89 19.46
C VAL A 24 -20.96 -8.72 20.37
N ASP A 25 -20.49 -7.62 19.79
CA ASP A 25 -20.03 -6.42 20.50
C ASP A 25 -21.00 -5.22 20.39
N ALA A 26 -22.21 -5.42 19.87
CA ALA A 26 -23.17 -4.34 19.65
C ALA A 26 -23.46 -3.52 20.92
N VAL A 27 -23.67 -4.19 22.06
CA VAL A 27 -23.97 -3.52 23.34
C VAL A 27 -22.81 -2.62 23.78
N LYS A 28 -21.58 -3.09 23.63
CA LYS A 28 -20.37 -2.31 23.95
C LYS A 28 -20.30 -1.04 23.11
N LEU A 29 -20.54 -1.18 21.80
CA LEU A 29 -20.46 -0.10 20.84
C LEU A 29 -21.54 0.97 21.05
N VAL A 30 -22.81 0.56 21.22
CA VAL A 30 -23.92 1.52 21.42
C VAL A 30 -23.84 2.22 22.77
N GLN A 31 -23.08 1.69 23.73
CA GLN A 31 -22.80 2.34 25.00
C GLN A 31 -21.58 3.30 24.95
N GLY A 32 -20.94 3.46 23.81
CA GLY A 32 -19.74 4.29 23.65
C GLY A 32 -18.53 3.80 24.47
N LYS A 33 -18.45 2.51 24.80
CA LYS A 33 -17.31 1.96 25.52
C LYS A 33 -16.07 1.86 24.62
N PRO A 34 -14.86 2.04 25.15
CA PRO A 34 -13.62 1.93 24.38
C PRO A 34 -13.54 0.64 23.56
N ALA A 35 -13.32 0.76 22.27
CA ALA A 35 -13.31 -0.36 21.34
C ALA A 35 -12.22 -0.26 20.26
N PHE A 36 -11.74 0.95 19.97
CA PHE A 36 -10.78 1.26 18.92
C PHE A 36 -9.36 1.39 19.49
N THR A 37 -8.37 1.51 18.62
CA THR A 37 -6.97 1.65 19.05
C THR A 37 -6.74 2.99 19.74
N ALA A 38 -7.29 4.08 19.23
CA ALA A 38 -7.16 5.41 19.81
C ALA A 38 -7.84 5.58 21.18
N ASP A 39 -8.77 4.68 21.54
CA ASP A 39 -9.40 4.68 22.86
C ASP A 39 -8.48 4.16 23.98
N MET A 40 -7.27 3.70 23.62
CA MET A 40 -6.34 3.19 24.61
C MET A 40 -5.62 4.34 25.31
N ASP A 41 -5.70 4.35 26.65
CA ASP A 41 -4.89 5.19 27.50
C ASP A 41 -3.91 4.34 28.30
N ALA A 42 -2.66 4.79 28.40
CA ALA A 42 -1.62 4.12 29.16
C ALA A 42 -0.79 5.14 29.95
N ARG A 43 -0.51 4.82 31.22
CA ARG A 43 0.27 5.71 32.07
C ARG A 43 1.64 6.00 31.44
N GLY A 44 1.96 7.29 31.29
CA GLY A 44 3.23 7.74 30.74
C GLY A 44 3.39 7.53 29.25
N MET A 45 2.28 7.37 28.53
CA MET A 45 2.27 7.23 27.07
C MET A 45 2.88 8.48 26.41
N LEU A 46 3.65 8.25 25.37
CA LEU A 46 4.23 9.26 24.50
C LEU A 46 3.45 9.34 23.20
N TYR A 47 3.49 10.50 22.59
CA TYR A 47 2.87 10.79 21.31
C TYR A 47 3.95 10.85 20.24
N ALA A 48 3.80 10.03 19.21
CA ALA A 48 4.71 10.05 18.07
C ALA A 48 4.22 11.00 16.97
N LYS A 49 5.19 11.61 16.30
CA LYS A 49 5.01 12.36 15.05
C LYS A 49 6.15 12.02 14.10
N VAL A 50 5.89 12.15 12.80
CA VAL A 50 6.85 11.85 11.74
C VAL A 50 7.16 13.11 10.96
N LEU A 51 8.45 13.37 10.72
CA LEU A 51 8.88 14.35 9.74
C LEU A 51 8.82 13.70 8.37
N HIS A 52 7.98 14.23 7.51
CA HIS A 52 7.82 13.78 6.13
C HIS A 52 8.63 14.64 5.15
N SER A 53 9.10 14.00 4.08
CA SER A 53 9.81 14.69 3.01
C SER A 53 8.87 15.62 2.22
N PRO A 54 9.28 16.86 1.97
CA PRO A 54 8.59 17.76 1.04
C PRO A 54 9.00 17.49 -0.43
N HIS A 55 9.97 16.62 -0.67
CA HIS A 55 10.55 16.36 -1.98
C HIS A 55 10.11 14.98 -2.50
N ALA A 56 9.83 14.92 -3.79
CA ALA A 56 9.43 13.69 -4.47
C ALA A 56 10.61 12.69 -4.62
N HIS A 57 11.84 13.19 -4.76
CA HIS A 57 13.04 12.38 -4.85
C HIS A 57 14.24 13.18 -4.37
N ALA A 58 14.89 12.75 -3.31
CA ALA A 58 16.07 13.44 -2.77
C ALA A 58 16.94 12.51 -1.92
N ARG A 59 18.21 12.88 -1.75
CA ARG A 59 19.10 12.29 -0.76
C ARG A 59 19.22 13.23 0.43
N ILE A 60 19.22 12.66 1.64
CA ILE A 60 19.50 13.41 2.86
C ILE A 60 21.00 13.53 3.03
N LYS A 61 21.56 14.72 2.76
CA LYS A 61 23.00 15.01 2.96
C LYS A 61 23.34 15.16 4.42
N LYS A 62 22.50 15.84 5.16
CA LYS A 62 22.67 16.10 6.57
C LYS A 62 21.31 16.20 7.27
N ILE A 63 21.25 15.69 8.48
CA ILE A 63 20.12 15.85 9.37
C ILE A 63 20.62 16.24 10.77
N ASP A 64 20.13 17.36 11.29
CA ASP A 64 20.48 17.85 12.62
C ASP A 64 19.24 17.82 13.52
N THR A 65 19.28 16.98 14.53
CA THR A 65 18.17 16.76 15.49
C THR A 65 18.47 17.37 16.85
N SER A 66 19.60 18.07 17.04
CA SER A 66 20.08 18.55 18.34
C SER A 66 19.04 19.42 19.07
N LYS A 67 18.52 20.44 18.38
CA LYS A 67 17.51 21.34 18.94
C LYS A 67 16.21 20.63 19.30
N ALA A 68 15.80 19.64 18.49
CA ALA A 68 14.62 18.84 18.76
C ALA A 68 14.81 17.95 19.99
N LYS A 69 16.01 17.33 20.13
CA LYS A 69 16.36 16.48 21.30
C LYS A 69 16.46 17.28 22.61
N GLU A 70 16.84 18.56 22.56
CA GLU A 70 16.93 19.46 23.72
C GLU A 70 15.56 20.03 24.16
N LEU A 71 14.53 19.92 23.33
CA LEU A 71 13.21 20.46 23.66
C LEU A 71 12.62 19.67 24.84
N LYS A 72 12.30 20.40 25.93
CA LYS A 72 11.69 19.80 27.12
C LYS A 72 10.40 19.04 26.77
N GLY A 73 10.32 17.79 27.23
CA GLY A 73 9.19 16.91 26.97
C GLY A 73 9.38 16.00 25.74
N VAL A 74 10.43 16.18 24.97
CA VAL A 74 10.84 15.22 23.92
C VAL A 74 11.58 14.07 24.59
N ALA A 75 11.15 12.83 24.32
CA ALA A 75 11.73 11.60 24.86
C ALA A 75 12.70 10.93 23.87
N ALA A 76 12.44 11.02 22.58
CA ALA A 76 13.31 10.49 21.55
C ALA A 76 13.12 11.21 20.21
N VAL A 77 14.19 11.33 19.43
CA VAL A 77 14.21 11.69 18.03
C VAL A 77 15.09 10.68 17.32
N LEU A 78 14.52 9.93 16.39
CA LEU A 78 15.21 8.88 15.62
C LEU A 78 15.29 9.25 14.14
N THR A 79 16.44 8.97 13.55
CA THR A 79 16.74 9.13 12.14
C THR A 79 17.19 7.79 11.54
N TYR A 80 17.46 7.73 10.24
CA TYR A 80 18.00 6.53 9.60
C TYR A 80 19.35 6.05 10.22
N GLN A 81 20.02 6.89 10.99
CA GLN A 81 21.27 6.56 11.69
C GLN A 81 21.04 5.85 13.03
N ASP A 82 19.84 5.96 13.59
CA ASP A 82 19.50 5.51 14.95
C ASP A 82 18.80 4.13 14.97
N ILE A 83 18.35 3.64 13.81
CA ILE A 83 17.58 2.38 13.69
C ILE A 83 18.22 1.41 12.70
N PRO A 84 17.94 0.10 12.81
CA PRO A 84 18.43 -0.87 11.84
C PRO A 84 17.98 -0.54 10.42
N ARG A 85 18.88 -0.59 9.46
CA ARG A 85 18.57 -0.45 8.05
C ARG A 85 18.22 -1.82 7.46
N VAL A 86 16.93 -2.13 7.44
CA VAL A 86 16.40 -3.40 6.94
C VAL A 86 15.43 -3.11 5.81
N VAL A 87 15.69 -3.69 4.65
CA VAL A 87 14.75 -3.62 3.53
C VAL A 87 13.60 -4.57 3.75
N TYR A 88 12.38 -4.13 3.47
CA TYR A 88 11.18 -4.94 3.56
C TYR A 88 10.16 -4.53 2.49
N SER A 89 9.05 -5.25 2.42
CA SER A 89 7.89 -4.84 1.63
C SER A 89 6.74 -4.50 2.56
N THR A 90 6.06 -3.42 2.30
CA THR A 90 4.84 -3.07 3.06
C THR A 90 3.68 -4.01 2.74
N ALA A 91 3.64 -4.50 1.49
CA ALA A 91 2.65 -5.43 0.98
C ALA A 91 3.08 -6.89 1.19
N GLY A 92 2.19 -7.80 0.90
CA GLY A 92 2.50 -9.23 0.86
C GLY A 92 1.95 -10.01 2.03
N GLN A 93 0.79 -10.61 1.83
CA GLN A 93 0.09 -11.41 2.83
C GLN A 93 0.47 -12.89 2.78
N SER A 94 1.22 -13.33 1.76
CA SER A 94 1.67 -14.70 1.57
C SER A 94 3.04 -14.97 2.18
N ASP A 95 3.46 -16.23 2.19
CA ASP A 95 4.79 -16.69 2.55
C ASP A 95 5.28 -17.68 1.45
N PRO A 96 6.36 -17.39 0.75
CA PRO A 96 7.22 -16.20 0.88
C PRO A 96 6.49 -14.89 0.56
N ILE A 97 7.05 -13.78 1.05
CA ILE A 97 6.50 -12.44 0.80
C ILE A 97 6.57 -12.15 -0.70
N PRO A 98 5.46 -11.83 -1.36
CA PRO A 98 5.47 -11.42 -2.76
C PRO A 98 5.88 -9.95 -2.87
N GLY A 99 6.42 -9.59 -4.02
CA GLY A 99 6.77 -8.23 -4.34
C GLY A 99 8.21 -7.87 -4.03
N PRO A 100 8.76 -6.82 -4.63
CA PRO A 100 10.10 -6.39 -4.34
C PRO A 100 10.22 -5.97 -2.87
N LEU A 101 11.39 -6.20 -2.28
CA LEU A 101 11.75 -5.56 -1.02
C LEU A 101 12.38 -4.21 -1.37
N ASP A 102 11.67 -3.13 -1.08
CA ASP A 102 11.94 -1.79 -1.61
C ASP A 102 11.76 -0.68 -0.57
N THR A 103 11.36 -1.04 0.64
CA THR A 103 10.99 -0.07 1.68
C THR A 103 11.91 -0.21 2.89
N PHE A 104 12.19 0.92 3.54
CA PHE A 104 12.91 1.02 4.81
C PHE A 104 12.05 1.78 5.83
N SER A 105 12.25 1.52 7.12
CA SER A 105 11.59 2.31 8.17
C SER A 105 11.98 3.79 8.11
N LEU A 106 13.29 4.05 7.96
CA LEU A 106 13.89 5.34 7.62
C LEU A 106 15.07 5.08 6.69
N ASP A 107 15.26 5.96 5.70
CA ASP A 107 16.38 5.87 4.77
C ASP A 107 17.06 7.24 4.60
N HIS A 108 18.28 7.22 4.07
CA HIS A 108 19.01 8.41 3.66
C HIS A 108 18.55 8.96 2.30
N LYS A 109 17.64 8.26 1.64
CA LYS A 109 17.03 8.64 0.36
C LYS A 109 15.52 8.62 0.51
N VAL A 110 14.87 9.68 0.07
CA VAL A 110 13.40 9.80 0.00
C VAL A 110 12.94 9.66 -1.45
N ARG A 111 11.82 8.97 -1.68
CA ARG A 111 11.36 8.54 -3.00
C ARG A 111 9.97 9.07 -3.37
N PHE A 112 9.31 9.78 -2.45
CA PHE A 112 8.03 10.43 -2.69
C PHE A 112 7.79 11.56 -1.68
N VAL A 113 6.89 12.49 -2.02
CA VAL A 113 6.41 13.50 -1.07
C VAL A 113 5.60 12.82 0.03
N GLY A 114 6.02 12.98 1.28
CA GLY A 114 5.43 12.26 2.39
C GLY A 114 6.27 11.06 2.87
N ASP A 115 7.39 10.74 2.20
CA ASP A 115 8.32 9.73 2.70
C ASP A 115 8.93 10.12 4.05
N ARG A 116 9.29 9.14 4.86
CA ARG A 116 9.66 9.35 6.26
C ARG A 116 11.12 9.76 6.42
N VAL A 117 11.36 10.81 7.18
CA VAL A 117 12.69 11.40 7.41
C VAL A 117 13.17 11.24 8.85
N ALA A 118 12.29 11.45 9.81
CA ALA A 118 12.60 11.29 11.24
C ALA A 118 11.34 10.96 12.04
N PHE A 119 11.56 10.26 13.17
CA PHE A 119 10.51 9.94 14.15
C PHE A 119 10.76 10.72 15.43
N VAL A 120 9.71 11.30 15.99
CA VAL A 120 9.73 12.00 17.27
C VAL A 120 8.77 11.36 18.24
N ALA A 121 9.15 11.16 19.49
CA ALA A 121 8.26 10.82 20.60
C ALA A 121 8.35 11.89 21.70
N ALA A 122 7.21 12.42 22.11
CA ALA A 122 7.13 13.46 23.14
C ALA A 122 5.95 13.27 24.09
N GLU A 123 5.91 14.02 25.18
CA GLU A 123 4.90 13.93 26.23
C GLU A 123 3.53 14.47 25.82
N SER A 124 3.46 15.24 24.74
CA SER A 124 2.20 15.66 24.12
C SER A 124 2.34 15.81 22.59
N PRO A 125 1.21 15.77 21.85
CA PRO A 125 1.21 15.99 20.41
C PRO A 125 1.83 17.31 20.01
N GLU A 126 1.55 18.40 20.75
CA GLU A 126 2.04 19.75 20.47
C GLU A 126 3.56 19.86 20.63
N ILE A 127 4.12 19.15 21.64
CA ILE A 127 5.58 19.10 21.84
C ILE A 127 6.22 18.32 20.69
N ALA A 128 5.61 17.19 20.29
CA ALA A 128 6.10 16.41 19.15
C ALA A 128 6.09 17.21 17.85
N GLU A 129 5.00 17.93 17.58
CA GLU A 129 4.85 18.82 16.42
C GLU A 129 5.92 19.91 16.40
N LYS A 130 6.10 20.58 17.56
CA LYS A 130 7.14 21.59 17.71
C LYS A 130 8.54 21.01 17.50
N ALA A 131 8.79 19.79 17.98
CA ALA A 131 10.08 19.14 17.80
C ALA A 131 10.38 18.88 16.31
N LEU A 132 9.38 18.51 15.50
CA LEU A 132 9.56 18.35 14.06
C LEU A 132 10.09 19.61 13.40
N SER A 133 9.55 20.79 13.78
CA SER A 133 9.97 22.09 13.22
C SER A 133 11.40 22.50 13.61
N LEU A 134 12.01 21.82 14.57
CA LEU A 134 13.39 22.06 15.03
C LEU A 134 14.41 21.13 14.41
N ILE A 135 13.97 20.15 13.59
CA ILE A 135 14.85 19.26 12.85
C ILE A 135 15.27 19.97 11.57
N ASP A 136 16.58 20.14 11.38
CA ASP A 136 17.14 20.76 10.18
C ASP A 136 17.64 19.68 9.22
N VAL A 137 17.18 19.69 7.97
CA VAL A 137 17.50 18.68 6.97
C VAL A 137 18.03 19.34 5.69
N GLU A 138 19.23 18.96 5.30
CA GLU A 138 19.81 19.35 4.03
C GLU A 138 19.60 18.25 3.00
N TYR A 139 18.88 18.57 1.93
CA TYR A 139 18.57 17.66 0.84
C TYR A 139 19.42 17.94 -0.39
N GLU A 140 19.81 16.88 -1.07
CA GLU A 140 20.20 16.89 -2.48
C GLU A 140 19.00 16.46 -3.30
N ILE A 141 18.36 17.40 -3.95
CA ILE A 141 17.15 17.13 -4.77
C ILE A 141 17.61 16.37 -6.02
N LEU A 142 16.93 15.30 -6.31
CA LEU A 142 17.13 14.46 -7.50
C LEU A 142 15.97 14.67 -8.48
N ASP A 143 16.20 14.35 -9.74
CA ASP A 143 15.13 14.29 -10.72
C ASP A 143 14.03 13.32 -10.25
N SER A 144 12.78 13.65 -10.51
CA SER A 144 11.62 12.84 -10.15
C SER A 144 10.86 12.39 -11.39
N ILE A 145 10.18 11.26 -11.28
CA ILE A 145 9.33 10.71 -12.33
C ILE A 145 7.91 10.65 -11.78
N LEU A 146 6.99 11.35 -12.44
CA LEU A 146 5.58 11.46 -12.04
C LEU A 146 4.62 10.70 -12.97
N ASP A 147 5.12 10.17 -14.09
CA ASP A 147 4.34 9.38 -15.06
C ASP A 147 4.95 7.98 -15.19
N SER A 148 4.13 6.96 -14.98
CA SER A 148 4.54 5.55 -15.08
C SER A 148 5.09 5.15 -16.46
N ARG A 149 4.66 5.82 -17.53
CA ARG A 149 5.19 5.58 -18.89
C ARG A 149 6.64 6.03 -18.99
N GLN A 150 6.93 7.22 -18.46
CA GLN A 150 8.28 7.78 -18.46
C GLN A 150 9.20 6.96 -17.54
N ALA A 151 8.65 6.33 -16.50
CA ALA A 151 9.43 5.52 -15.57
C ALA A 151 10.12 4.32 -16.24
N MET A 152 9.56 3.83 -17.35
CA MET A 152 10.11 2.67 -18.07
C MET A 152 10.96 3.06 -19.30
N ASP A 153 11.12 4.35 -19.58
CA ASP A 153 11.95 4.81 -20.67
C ASP A 153 13.42 4.41 -20.47
N ALA A 154 14.13 4.18 -21.57
CA ALA A 154 15.51 3.73 -21.53
C ALA A 154 16.48 4.69 -20.83
N ASN A 155 16.11 5.97 -20.74
CA ASN A 155 16.89 7.04 -20.11
C ASN A 155 16.28 7.49 -18.77
N ALA A 156 15.25 6.81 -18.28
CA ALA A 156 14.65 7.16 -17.01
C ALA A 156 15.65 7.00 -15.85
N ILE A 157 15.56 7.89 -14.88
CA ILE A 157 16.33 7.75 -13.65
C ILE A 157 15.88 6.49 -12.91
N ARG A 158 16.80 5.83 -12.26
CA ARG A 158 16.52 4.68 -11.41
C ARG A 158 16.04 5.15 -10.04
N ILE A 159 14.81 4.79 -9.66
CA ILE A 159 14.23 5.17 -8.37
C ILE A 159 14.85 4.35 -7.24
N HIS A 160 14.93 3.04 -7.40
CA HIS A 160 15.56 2.12 -6.47
C HIS A 160 16.97 1.75 -6.95
N ASP A 161 18.00 2.42 -6.43
CA ASP A 161 19.42 2.24 -6.74
C ASP A 161 20.22 1.64 -5.57
N GLU A 162 19.56 1.33 -4.48
CA GLU A 162 20.14 0.72 -3.30
C GLU A 162 20.48 -0.76 -3.51
N PRO A 163 21.64 -1.21 -3.01
CA PRO A 163 22.09 -2.60 -3.18
C PRO A 163 21.25 -3.62 -2.41
N GLU A 164 20.47 -3.17 -1.42
CA GLU A 164 19.57 -4.01 -0.62
C GLU A 164 18.23 -4.26 -1.31
N TYR A 165 17.91 -3.56 -2.39
CA TYR A 165 16.70 -3.83 -3.18
C TYR A 165 16.68 -5.30 -3.64
N VAL A 166 15.55 -5.95 -3.46
CA VAL A 166 15.37 -7.37 -3.87
C VAL A 166 14.26 -7.44 -4.91
N ASP A 167 14.64 -7.87 -6.11
CA ASP A 167 13.70 -8.12 -7.19
C ASP A 167 12.69 -9.23 -6.87
N PHE A 168 11.54 -9.18 -7.52
CA PHE A 168 10.49 -10.18 -7.44
C PHE A 168 10.01 -10.58 -8.83
N GLY A 169 10.12 -11.88 -9.14
CA GLY A 169 9.68 -12.41 -10.43
C GLY A 169 10.35 -11.70 -11.60
N ASP A 170 9.55 -11.14 -12.50
CA ASP A 170 10.01 -10.39 -13.65
C ASP A 170 10.14 -8.88 -13.37
N SER A 171 10.29 -8.46 -12.10
CA SER A 171 10.62 -7.10 -11.75
C SER A 171 11.98 -6.67 -12.33
N ASN A 172 12.18 -5.38 -12.52
CA ASN A 172 13.43 -4.84 -13.04
C ASN A 172 13.63 -3.41 -12.54
N ALA A 173 14.49 -3.24 -11.55
CA ALA A 173 14.79 -1.94 -10.94
C ALA A 173 15.40 -0.95 -11.94
N ASP A 174 16.17 -1.41 -12.94
CA ASP A 174 16.75 -0.54 -13.97
C ASP A 174 15.72 0.09 -14.90
N LYS A 175 14.51 -0.48 -14.91
CA LYS A 175 13.34 0.02 -15.66
C LYS A 175 12.24 0.54 -14.75
N ASN A 176 12.49 0.69 -13.47
CA ASN A 176 11.49 1.02 -12.46
C ASN A 176 10.24 0.12 -12.52
N LEU A 177 10.43 -1.14 -12.91
CA LEU A 177 9.38 -2.13 -13.09
C LEU A 177 9.29 -3.01 -11.84
N ALA A 178 8.26 -2.82 -11.06
CA ALA A 178 8.07 -3.55 -9.81
C ALA A 178 7.53 -4.98 -10.01
N ALA A 179 6.73 -5.21 -11.04
CA ALA A 179 6.25 -6.53 -11.41
C ALA A 179 5.80 -6.57 -12.87
N HIS A 180 5.93 -7.76 -13.47
CA HIS A 180 5.44 -8.06 -14.82
C HIS A 180 4.73 -9.41 -14.80
N ILE A 181 3.49 -9.43 -15.27
CA ILE A 181 2.71 -10.67 -15.34
C ILE A 181 2.11 -10.79 -16.74
N ARG A 182 2.32 -11.95 -17.35
CA ARG A 182 1.72 -12.31 -18.63
C ARG A 182 0.90 -13.59 -18.45
N ILE A 183 -0.33 -13.55 -18.95
CA ILE A 183 -1.24 -14.69 -18.94
C ILE A 183 -1.74 -14.89 -20.35
N ASP A 184 -1.38 -16.02 -20.96
CA ASP A 184 -1.86 -16.43 -22.28
C ASP A 184 -2.73 -17.68 -22.11
N ILE A 185 -3.97 -17.63 -22.60
CA ILE A 185 -4.92 -18.75 -22.56
C ILE A 185 -5.53 -18.94 -23.94
N GLY A 186 -5.29 -20.11 -24.53
CA GLY A 186 -5.80 -20.45 -25.85
C GLY A 186 -5.07 -19.74 -26.99
N ASP A 187 -5.80 -19.35 -28.03
CA ASP A 187 -5.30 -18.68 -29.24
C ASP A 187 -6.11 -17.41 -29.48
N VAL A 188 -5.57 -16.29 -29.04
CA VAL A 188 -6.27 -15.00 -29.10
C VAL A 188 -6.41 -14.47 -30.53
N GLU A 189 -5.42 -14.71 -31.38
CA GLU A 189 -5.46 -14.27 -32.78
C GLU A 189 -6.55 -15.01 -33.56
N LYS A 190 -6.65 -16.32 -33.33
CA LYS A 190 -7.74 -17.11 -33.88
C LYS A 190 -9.09 -16.64 -33.35
N GLY A 191 -9.18 -16.35 -32.06
CA GLY A 191 -10.40 -15.83 -31.46
C GLY A 191 -10.84 -14.48 -32.05
N PHE A 192 -9.92 -13.57 -32.34
CA PHE A 192 -10.24 -12.32 -33.04
C PHE A 192 -10.64 -12.57 -34.50
N ALA A 193 -9.99 -13.52 -35.20
CA ALA A 193 -10.36 -13.87 -36.58
C ALA A 193 -11.77 -14.50 -36.70
N GLU A 194 -12.25 -15.14 -35.63
CA GLU A 194 -13.59 -15.75 -35.56
C GLU A 194 -14.69 -14.78 -35.07
N ALA A 195 -14.33 -13.56 -34.66
CA ALA A 195 -15.26 -12.55 -34.17
C ALA A 195 -16.07 -11.94 -35.34
N ASP A 196 -17.35 -11.68 -35.13
CA ASP A 196 -18.17 -10.87 -36.01
C ASP A 196 -17.92 -9.37 -35.85
N GLU A 197 -17.60 -8.96 -34.61
CA GLU A 197 -17.30 -7.57 -34.25
C GLU A 197 -16.15 -7.53 -33.24
N ILE A 198 -15.32 -6.49 -33.33
CA ILE A 198 -14.21 -6.24 -32.41
C ILE A 198 -14.40 -4.87 -31.78
N PHE A 199 -14.40 -4.82 -30.44
CA PHE A 199 -14.44 -3.59 -29.67
C PHE A 199 -13.08 -3.34 -29.03
N GLU A 200 -12.56 -2.15 -29.22
CA GLU A 200 -11.30 -1.72 -28.62
C GLU A 200 -11.50 -0.39 -27.90
N ALA A 201 -11.04 -0.30 -26.66
CA ALA A 201 -11.16 0.90 -25.85
C ALA A 201 -10.00 1.03 -24.86
N GLU A 202 -9.67 2.28 -24.52
CA GLU A 202 -8.72 2.62 -23.46
C GLU A 202 -9.48 3.31 -22.33
N TYR A 203 -9.12 2.95 -21.09
CA TYR A 203 -9.73 3.45 -19.87
C TYR A 203 -8.66 3.98 -18.93
N GLU A 204 -8.93 5.09 -18.26
CA GLU A 204 -8.13 5.59 -17.15
C GLU A 204 -8.88 5.45 -15.84
N VAL A 205 -8.19 4.94 -14.83
CA VAL A 205 -8.70 4.77 -13.48
C VAL A 205 -7.88 5.68 -12.57
N PRO A 206 -8.50 6.69 -11.92
CA PRO A 206 -7.76 7.63 -11.09
C PRO A 206 -7.30 7.01 -9.77
N LYS A 207 -6.32 7.65 -9.13
CA LYS A 207 -5.99 7.44 -7.72
C LYS A 207 -7.20 7.70 -6.85
N VAL A 208 -7.44 6.85 -5.84
CA VAL A 208 -8.50 7.08 -4.86
C VAL A 208 -8.02 6.70 -3.47
N GLN A 209 -8.04 7.65 -2.54
CA GLN A 209 -7.82 7.38 -1.14
C GLN A 209 -9.11 6.82 -0.51
N GLN A 210 -8.98 5.77 0.30
CA GLN A 210 -10.11 5.09 0.95
C GLN A 210 -10.83 5.99 1.98
N VAL A 211 -10.14 6.95 2.56
CA VAL A 211 -10.66 7.95 3.50
C VAL A 211 -11.48 7.31 4.62
N SER A 212 -10.93 6.28 5.27
CA SER A 212 -11.55 5.68 6.45
C SER A 212 -11.81 6.76 7.51
N ILE A 213 -12.96 6.69 8.21
CA ILE A 213 -13.29 7.64 9.27
C ILE A 213 -12.25 7.58 10.38
N GLU A 214 -11.88 6.37 10.83
CA GLU A 214 -10.72 6.16 11.69
C GLU A 214 -9.45 6.19 10.84
N PRO A 215 -8.52 7.13 11.07
CA PRO A 215 -7.19 7.10 10.44
C PRO A 215 -6.39 5.87 10.85
N HIS A 216 -5.21 5.67 10.24
CA HIS A 216 -4.27 4.68 10.79
C HIS A 216 -3.86 5.10 12.19
N VAL A 217 -3.90 4.15 13.11
CA VAL A 217 -3.50 4.38 14.51
C VAL A 217 -2.87 3.13 15.09
N CYS A 218 -1.76 3.33 15.80
CA CYS A 218 -0.99 2.26 16.43
C CYS A 218 -0.51 2.70 17.82
N VAL A 219 -0.65 1.81 18.79
CA VAL A 219 -0.08 1.95 20.15
C VAL A 219 0.86 0.79 20.39
N THR A 220 2.07 1.09 20.84
CA THR A 220 3.08 0.07 21.16
C THR A 220 3.57 0.21 22.58
N TYR A 221 3.84 -0.93 23.23
CA TYR A 221 4.37 -0.99 24.62
C TYR A 221 4.97 -2.36 24.91
N TRP A 222 5.81 -2.45 25.92
CA TRP A 222 6.30 -3.72 26.44
C TRP A 222 5.32 -4.28 27.47
N ASP A 223 4.95 -5.56 27.34
CA ASP A 223 4.17 -6.27 28.35
C ASP A 223 5.08 -6.91 29.44
N GLU A 224 4.47 -7.50 30.47
CA GLU A 224 5.14 -8.15 31.58
C GLU A 224 5.95 -9.40 31.17
N ASP A 225 5.64 -10.00 30.06
CA ASP A 225 6.37 -11.13 29.46
C ASP A 225 7.53 -10.67 28.56
N ASP A 226 7.87 -9.39 28.57
CA ASP A 226 8.91 -8.78 27.75
C ASP A 226 8.63 -8.97 26.23
N ARG A 227 7.36 -8.90 25.83
CA ARG A 227 6.92 -8.85 24.44
C ARG A 227 6.56 -7.44 24.04
N LEU A 228 6.97 -7.04 22.85
CA LEU A 228 6.51 -5.80 22.23
C LEU A 228 5.07 -6.01 21.75
N VAL A 229 4.14 -5.40 22.43
CA VAL A 229 2.73 -5.39 22.04
C VAL A 229 2.52 -4.26 21.06
N ILE A 230 1.90 -4.59 19.93
CA ILE A 230 1.53 -3.68 18.84
C ILE A 230 0.02 -3.75 18.71
N ARG A 231 -0.67 -2.72 19.20
CA ARG A 231 -2.11 -2.60 19.09
C ARG A 231 -2.41 -1.62 17.97
N THR A 232 -2.96 -2.10 16.85
CA THR A 232 -3.05 -1.31 15.62
C THR A 232 -4.37 -1.51 14.90
N SER A 233 -4.82 -0.46 14.20
CA SER A 233 -5.99 -0.47 13.33
C SER A 233 -5.66 -1.13 11.99
N THR A 234 -5.22 -2.37 12.00
CA THR A 234 -4.83 -3.14 10.81
C THR A 234 -5.90 -4.14 10.37
N GLN A 235 -5.95 -4.47 9.10
CA GLN A 235 -6.74 -5.58 8.57
C GLN A 235 -5.97 -6.92 8.64
N VAL A 236 -4.63 -6.88 8.84
CA VAL A 236 -3.72 -8.03 8.66
C VAL A 236 -2.76 -8.24 9.84
N PRO A 237 -3.24 -8.52 11.05
CA PRO A 237 -2.41 -8.56 12.26
C PRO A 237 -1.28 -9.60 12.21
N PHE A 238 -1.47 -10.72 11.54
CA PHE A 238 -0.42 -11.74 11.38
C PHE A 238 0.68 -11.30 10.43
N HIS A 239 0.32 -10.56 9.39
CA HIS A 239 1.27 -9.97 8.47
C HIS A 239 2.13 -8.91 9.17
N VAL A 240 1.49 -7.97 9.88
CA VAL A 240 2.19 -6.97 10.72
C VAL A 240 3.21 -7.65 11.63
N ARG A 241 2.81 -8.71 12.34
CA ARG A 241 3.69 -9.45 13.25
C ARG A 241 4.91 -10.02 12.53
N ARG A 242 4.70 -10.64 11.38
CA ARG A 242 5.75 -11.30 10.61
C ARG A 242 6.73 -10.31 10.00
N MET A 243 6.20 -9.23 9.42
CA MET A 243 7.01 -8.20 8.77
C MET A 243 7.85 -7.39 9.74
N LEU A 244 7.31 -7.04 10.90
CA LEU A 244 8.03 -6.24 11.87
C LEU A 244 9.14 -7.01 12.60
N ALA A 245 9.11 -8.32 12.62
CA ALA A 245 10.15 -9.10 13.31
C ALA A 245 11.56 -8.81 12.76
N PRO A 246 11.86 -8.93 11.45
CA PRO A 246 13.15 -8.55 10.90
C PRO A 246 13.41 -7.04 10.98
N VAL A 247 12.41 -6.20 10.70
CA VAL A 247 12.53 -4.73 10.71
C VAL A 247 13.00 -4.20 12.06
N LEU A 248 12.45 -4.76 13.15
CA LEU A 248 12.78 -4.39 14.52
C LEU A 248 13.94 -5.20 15.12
N ASN A 249 14.51 -6.13 14.35
CA ASN A 249 15.50 -7.09 14.83
C ASN A 249 15.04 -7.83 16.11
N LEU A 250 13.78 -8.27 16.13
CA LEU A 250 13.19 -9.01 17.23
C LEU A 250 12.71 -10.39 16.75
N PRO A 251 12.89 -11.45 17.56
CA PRO A 251 12.25 -12.72 17.24
C PRO A 251 10.72 -12.59 17.20
N VAL A 252 10.06 -13.26 16.26
CA VAL A 252 8.58 -13.22 16.11
C VAL A 252 7.84 -13.51 17.43
N LYS A 253 8.38 -14.42 18.26
CA LYS A 253 7.80 -14.75 19.59
C LYS A 253 7.79 -13.58 20.57
N ARG A 254 8.66 -12.58 20.36
CA ARG A 254 8.74 -11.35 21.18
C ARG A 254 7.78 -10.27 20.71
N ILE A 255 7.00 -10.50 19.64
CA ILE A 255 6.03 -9.55 19.12
C ILE A 255 4.63 -10.11 19.26
N ARG A 256 3.74 -9.30 19.85
CA ARG A 256 2.31 -9.58 19.98
C ARG A 256 1.51 -8.48 19.29
N VAL A 257 0.80 -8.83 18.22
CA VAL A 257 -0.08 -7.88 17.52
C VAL A 257 -1.51 -8.09 17.98
N ILE A 258 -2.18 -7.00 18.33
CA ILE A 258 -3.58 -6.97 18.74
C ILE A 258 -4.33 -6.06 17.76
N LYS A 259 -5.31 -6.65 17.07
CA LYS A 259 -6.26 -5.92 16.22
C LYS A 259 -7.52 -5.67 17.03
N PRO A 260 -7.79 -4.44 17.49
CA PRO A 260 -9.09 -4.07 18.06
C PRO A 260 -10.11 -3.88 16.93
N ARG A 261 -11.25 -3.29 17.26
CA ARG A 261 -12.16 -2.83 16.20
C ARG A 261 -11.50 -1.73 15.37
N ILE A 262 -11.77 -1.76 14.07
CA ILE A 262 -11.30 -0.73 13.13
C ILE A 262 -12.47 0.04 12.56
N GLY A 263 -12.29 1.35 12.37
CA GLY A 263 -13.29 2.30 11.89
C GLY A 263 -13.25 2.53 10.39
N GLY A 264 -13.10 1.45 9.63
CA GLY A 264 -12.92 1.44 8.18
C GLY A 264 -11.49 1.03 7.79
N GLY A 265 -11.35 0.40 6.64
CA GLY A 265 -10.06 -0.01 6.10
C GLY A 265 -10.10 -0.05 4.58
N PHE A 266 -11.09 -0.74 3.97
CA PHE A 266 -11.35 -0.75 2.53
C PHE A 266 -10.12 -1.12 1.69
N GLY A 267 -9.24 -1.96 2.23
CA GLY A 267 -7.94 -2.29 1.64
C GLY A 267 -6.79 -1.37 2.06
N GLY A 268 -7.05 -0.15 2.51
CA GLY A 268 -6.00 0.81 2.91
C GLY A 268 -5.20 0.40 4.15
N LYS A 269 -5.75 -0.48 5.00
CA LYS A 269 -5.09 -0.98 6.22
C LYS A 269 -4.62 -2.44 6.09
N GLN A 270 -4.31 -2.90 4.88
CA GLN A 270 -3.84 -4.26 4.61
C GLN A 270 -2.31 -4.39 4.57
N GLU A 271 -1.59 -3.29 4.62
CA GLU A 271 -0.14 -3.24 4.57
C GLU A 271 0.44 -2.83 5.92
N VAL A 272 1.76 -2.96 6.08
CA VAL A 272 2.50 -2.45 7.24
C VAL A 272 3.00 -1.07 6.89
N LEU A 273 2.31 -0.04 7.33
CA LEU A 273 2.58 1.33 6.91
C LEU A 273 3.17 2.22 8.01
N MET A 274 2.79 2.01 9.25
CA MET A 274 3.14 2.93 10.33
C MET A 274 3.50 2.24 11.65
N GLU A 275 3.30 0.94 11.75
CA GLU A 275 3.46 0.21 13.01
C GLU A 275 4.90 0.13 13.48
N ASP A 276 5.86 0.23 12.55
CA ASP A 276 7.29 0.31 12.83
C ASP A 276 7.68 1.61 13.55
N VAL A 277 6.99 2.71 13.27
CA VAL A 277 7.26 4.04 13.86
C VAL A 277 7.15 4.02 15.40
N PRO A 278 5.96 3.77 15.98
CA PRO A 278 5.85 3.71 17.45
C PRO A 278 6.63 2.53 18.04
N ALA A 279 6.85 1.45 17.26
CA ALA A 279 7.64 0.31 17.73
C ALA A 279 9.11 0.68 17.95
N HIS A 280 9.77 1.34 17.01
CA HIS A 280 11.14 1.85 17.18
C HIS A 280 11.22 2.83 18.36
N LEU A 281 10.25 3.74 18.46
CA LEU A 281 10.21 4.71 19.55
C LEU A 281 9.98 4.05 20.91
N THR A 282 9.13 3.01 21.00
CA THR A 282 8.95 2.23 22.23
C THR A 282 10.21 1.45 22.59
N ILE A 283 10.94 0.92 21.61
CA ILE A 283 12.23 0.25 21.85
C ILE A 283 13.24 1.23 22.43
N ALA A 284 13.31 2.44 21.89
CA ALA A 284 14.25 3.47 22.31
C ALA A 284 13.90 4.06 23.68
N THR A 285 12.63 4.35 23.95
CA THR A 285 12.19 5.06 25.17
C THR A 285 11.82 4.15 26.31
N LYS A 286 11.51 2.88 26.06
CA LYS A 286 10.92 1.91 27.01
C LYS A 286 9.57 2.36 27.59
N ARG A 287 8.92 3.32 26.96
CA ARG A 287 7.60 3.86 27.33
C ARG A 287 6.56 3.47 26.27
N PRO A 288 5.26 3.38 26.63
CA PRO A 288 4.20 3.27 25.65
C PRO A 288 4.23 4.45 24.68
N VAL A 289 4.00 4.19 23.38
CA VAL A 289 3.96 5.22 22.33
C VAL A 289 2.72 5.02 21.50
N ILE A 290 1.98 6.11 21.25
CA ILE A 290 0.89 6.17 20.28
C ILE A 290 1.33 6.97 19.06
N TYR A 291 1.00 6.46 17.87
CA TYR A 291 1.06 7.20 16.62
C TYR A 291 -0.29 7.09 15.92
N GLU A 292 -0.85 8.21 15.58
CA GLU A 292 -2.10 8.34 14.83
C GLU A 292 -1.87 9.29 13.67
N TYR A 293 -2.24 8.86 12.46
CA TYR A 293 -2.17 9.72 11.28
C TYR A 293 -3.15 10.88 11.39
N THR A 294 -2.70 12.04 11.01
CA THR A 294 -3.59 13.14 10.65
C THR A 294 -4.33 12.80 9.36
N ARG A 295 -5.38 13.53 9.04
CA ARG A 295 -6.06 13.34 7.76
C ARG A 295 -5.14 13.68 6.57
N GLU A 296 -4.19 14.58 6.75
CA GLU A 296 -3.17 14.88 5.76
C GLU A 296 -2.21 13.71 5.56
N GLU A 297 -1.71 13.10 6.64
CA GLU A 297 -0.85 11.91 6.57
C GLU A 297 -1.55 10.73 5.90
N GLU A 298 -2.88 10.57 6.04
CA GLU A 298 -3.66 9.57 5.27
C GLU A 298 -3.56 9.79 3.75
N PHE A 299 -3.37 11.02 3.29
CA PHE A 299 -3.22 11.33 1.88
C PHE A 299 -1.78 11.27 1.38
N ILE A 300 -0.79 11.56 2.21
CA ILE A 300 0.61 11.64 1.78
C ILE A 300 1.44 10.41 2.15
N ALA A 301 1.05 9.63 3.15
CA ALA A 301 1.83 8.53 3.69
C ALA A 301 1.09 7.18 3.69
N ALA A 302 -0.24 7.16 3.54
CA ALA A 302 -1.01 5.91 3.43
C ALA A 302 -1.15 5.44 1.98
N ARG A 303 -1.64 4.22 1.80
CA ARG A 303 -1.91 3.64 0.48
C ARG A 303 -3.22 4.15 -0.10
N SER A 304 -3.25 4.23 -1.41
CA SER A 304 -4.43 4.55 -2.20
C SER A 304 -4.73 3.41 -3.18
N ARG A 305 -5.90 3.44 -3.80
CA ARG A 305 -6.14 2.65 -5.00
C ARG A 305 -5.20 3.17 -6.08
N HIS A 306 -4.48 2.25 -6.74
CA HIS A 306 -3.54 2.60 -7.80
C HIS A 306 -4.26 3.19 -9.01
N PRO A 307 -3.73 4.24 -9.63
CA PRO A 307 -4.19 4.68 -10.94
C PRO A 307 -3.79 3.62 -11.96
N MET A 308 -4.63 3.43 -12.94
CA MET A 308 -4.39 2.45 -14.01
C MET A 308 -4.78 3.02 -15.35
N ARG A 309 -4.02 2.64 -16.37
CA ARG A 309 -4.40 2.76 -17.79
C ARG A 309 -4.63 1.37 -18.33
N VAL A 310 -5.83 1.14 -18.84
CA VAL A 310 -6.25 -0.19 -19.30
C VAL A 310 -6.67 -0.10 -20.76
N LYS A 311 -6.00 -0.85 -21.62
CA LYS A 311 -6.43 -1.08 -23.00
C LYS A 311 -7.12 -2.43 -23.06
N MET A 312 -8.32 -2.45 -23.62
CA MET A 312 -9.07 -3.68 -23.82
C MET A 312 -9.45 -3.83 -25.28
N LYS A 313 -9.32 -5.07 -25.78
CA LYS A 313 -9.77 -5.47 -27.10
C LYS A 313 -10.57 -6.76 -26.94
N THR A 314 -11.85 -6.73 -27.34
CA THR A 314 -12.78 -7.85 -27.17
C THR A 314 -13.42 -8.19 -28.49
N GLY A 315 -13.28 -9.45 -28.93
CA GLY A 315 -13.96 -10.02 -30.07
C GLY A 315 -15.23 -10.72 -29.65
N VAL A 316 -16.34 -10.45 -30.36
CA VAL A 316 -17.65 -11.04 -30.06
C VAL A 316 -18.35 -11.52 -31.33
N LYS A 317 -19.19 -12.55 -31.17
CA LYS A 317 -20.15 -12.97 -32.21
C LYS A 317 -21.48 -12.27 -32.01
N ARG A 318 -22.33 -12.23 -33.06
CA ARG A 318 -23.66 -11.60 -33.01
C ARG A 318 -24.59 -12.22 -32.00
N ASP A 319 -24.36 -13.46 -31.58
CA ASP A 319 -25.11 -14.12 -30.53
C ASP A 319 -24.66 -13.76 -29.10
N GLY A 320 -23.66 -12.88 -28.99
CA GLY A 320 -23.09 -12.46 -27.71
C GLY A 320 -21.93 -13.33 -27.19
N THR A 321 -21.52 -14.34 -27.95
CA THR A 321 -20.38 -15.17 -27.58
C THR A 321 -19.08 -14.37 -27.69
N ILE A 322 -18.30 -14.30 -26.59
CA ILE A 322 -16.95 -13.71 -26.61
C ILE A 322 -15.98 -14.72 -27.20
N THR A 323 -15.29 -14.36 -28.26
CA THR A 323 -14.32 -15.21 -28.96
C THR A 323 -12.89 -14.98 -28.52
N ALA A 324 -12.54 -13.72 -28.18
CA ALA A 324 -11.25 -13.33 -27.66
C ALA A 324 -11.37 -12.12 -26.73
N ASN A 325 -10.44 -12.01 -25.80
CA ASN A 325 -10.26 -10.80 -25.00
C ASN A 325 -8.77 -10.58 -24.75
N ALA A 326 -8.27 -9.40 -25.10
CA ALA A 326 -6.92 -8.95 -24.81
C ALA A 326 -6.99 -7.73 -23.89
N MET A 327 -6.25 -7.74 -22.80
CA MET A 327 -6.16 -6.62 -21.88
C MET A 327 -4.71 -6.29 -21.58
N TYR A 328 -4.38 -5.03 -21.70
CA TYR A 328 -3.14 -4.46 -21.21
C TYR A 328 -3.46 -3.48 -20.09
N ALA A 329 -2.79 -3.60 -18.95
CA ALA A 329 -2.92 -2.65 -17.86
C ALA A 329 -1.55 -2.17 -17.37
N LEU A 330 -1.38 -0.86 -17.30
CA LEU A 330 -0.26 -0.18 -16.68
C LEU A 330 -0.74 0.48 -15.40
N SER A 331 -0.07 0.18 -14.28
CA SER A 331 -0.40 0.76 -12.99
C SER A 331 0.82 1.33 -12.29
N GLU A 332 0.61 2.29 -11.42
CA GLU A 332 1.65 2.90 -10.60
C GLU A 332 1.65 2.29 -9.21
N LEU A 333 2.82 1.88 -8.71
CA LEU A 333 2.93 1.22 -7.42
C LEU A 333 3.11 2.19 -6.26
N PHE A 334 4.04 3.13 -6.40
CA PHE A 334 4.32 4.18 -5.43
C PHE A 334 3.78 5.50 -5.94
N ASN A 335 2.57 5.77 -5.56
CA ASN A 335 1.94 7.01 -5.89
C ASN A 335 1.51 7.73 -4.64
N ALA A 336 2.26 7.62 -3.59
CA ALA A 336 2.07 8.53 -2.51
C ALA A 336 2.18 9.93 -3.11
N TYR A 337 1.08 10.47 -3.47
CA TYR A 337 0.79 11.84 -3.83
C TYR A 337 2.03 12.73 -4.06
N ALA A 338 2.87 12.37 -5.03
CA ALA A 338 3.84 13.30 -5.60
C ALA A 338 3.17 14.60 -6.08
N ASP A 339 1.85 14.58 -6.17
CA ASP A 339 0.98 15.70 -6.55
C ASP A 339 0.94 16.87 -5.55
N ARG A 340 1.68 16.82 -4.44
CA ARG A 340 1.89 17.98 -3.57
C ARG A 340 3.29 18.57 -3.64
N ALA A 341 3.97 18.41 -4.76
CA ALA A 341 4.90 19.45 -5.18
C ALA A 341 4.13 20.81 -5.10
N LYS A 342 4.83 21.88 -4.76
CA LYS A 342 4.25 23.24 -4.61
C LYS A 342 3.18 23.51 -5.65
N SER A 343 2.17 24.28 -5.31
CA SER A 343 0.99 24.53 -6.14
C SER A 343 1.26 24.81 -7.63
N ASP A 344 2.41 25.36 -7.94
CA ASP A 344 2.90 25.71 -9.27
C ASP A 344 3.32 24.47 -10.10
N GLU A 345 3.87 23.44 -9.43
CA GLU A 345 4.25 22.16 -10.07
C GLU A 345 3.04 21.20 -10.20
N ILE A 346 1.99 21.43 -9.37
CA ILE A 346 0.72 20.68 -9.47
C ILE A 346 -0.05 21.08 -10.73
N ASP A 347 -0.05 22.36 -11.05
CA ASP A 347 -0.74 22.85 -12.24
C ASP A 347 -0.04 22.38 -13.52
N ASP A 348 1.31 22.33 -13.54
CA ASP A 348 2.08 21.77 -14.64
C ASP A 348 1.88 20.24 -14.76
N ALA A 349 1.88 19.51 -13.68
CA ALA A 349 1.61 18.06 -13.68
C ALA A 349 0.14 17.75 -14.06
N ARG A 350 -0.82 18.58 -13.62
CA ARG A 350 -2.21 18.51 -14.08
C ARG A 350 -2.31 18.81 -15.58
N GLN A 351 -1.61 19.79 -16.08
CA GLN A 351 -1.63 20.15 -17.48
C GLN A 351 -1.03 19.04 -18.34
N MET A 352 0.09 18.41 -17.92
CA MET A 352 0.65 17.22 -18.58
C MET A 352 -0.27 15.99 -18.54
N LEU A 353 -1.10 15.86 -17.51
CA LEU A 353 -2.06 14.76 -17.41
C LEU A 353 -3.34 14.97 -18.21
N PHE A 354 -3.71 16.24 -18.50
CA PHE A 354 -4.96 16.59 -19.14
C PHE A 354 -4.81 17.14 -20.57
N ASP A 355 -3.64 17.68 -20.92
CA ASP A 355 -3.32 18.06 -22.29
C ASP A 355 -2.85 16.82 -23.06
N GLY A 356 -3.78 15.91 -23.32
CA GLY A 356 -3.52 14.70 -24.07
C GLY A 356 -2.97 15.00 -25.46
N ASP A 357 -1.64 15.12 -25.57
CA ASP A 357 -0.98 15.03 -26.86
C ASP A 357 -0.95 13.56 -27.30
N THR A 358 -1.92 13.20 -28.11
CA THR A 358 -2.07 11.89 -28.72
C THR A 358 -1.13 11.70 -29.92
N GLY A 359 -0.04 12.41 -29.98
CA GLY A 359 0.92 12.44 -31.08
C GLY A 359 1.99 11.36 -31.01
N GLY A 360 1.65 10.12 -31.16
CA GLY A 360 2.59 9.02 -31.40
C GLY A 360 1.93 7.68 -31.18
N GLU A 361 1.90 6.81 -32.20
CA GLU A 361 1.49 5.42 -31.99
C GLU A 361 2.38 4.79 -30.92
N PRO A 362 1.83 4.35 -29.77
CA PRO A 362 2.63 3.63 -28.81
C PRO A 362 3.07 2.31 -29.43
N ALA A 363 4.36 2.00 -29.31
CA ALA A 363 4.85 0.66 -29.64
C ALA A 363 3.96 -0.37 -28.91
N ALA A 364 3.62 -1.45 -29.59
CA ALA A 364 2.73 -2.48 -29.06
C ALA A 364 3.13 -2.86 -27.64
N PRO A 365 2.24 -2.75 -26.67
CA PRO A 365 2.55 -3.02 -25.27
C PRO A 365 2.97 -4.47 -25.11
N LYS A 366 3.98 -4.69 -24.31
CA LYS A 366 4.53 -6.04 -24.12
C LYS A 366 4.21 -6.66 -22.78
N SER A 367 3.52 -5.98 -21.84
CA SER A 367 3.43 -6.53 -20.49
C SER A 367 2.41 -5.94 -19.56
N VAL A 368 1.86 -6.75 -18.72
CA VAL A 368 0.86 -6.48 -17.75
C VAL A 368 1.33 -6.63 -16.35
N PHE A 369 0.60 -6.27 -15.38
CA PHE A 369 0.91 -5.94 -14.12
C PHE A 369 0.09 -6.50 -13.04
N PHE A 370 0.63 -6.70 -11.90
CA PHE A 370 -0.08 -7.17 -10.77
C PHE A 370 0.43 -6.80 -9.39
N PHE A 371 -0.43 -6.84 -8.36
CA PHE A 371 -0.15 -6.64 -6.95
C PHE A 371 0.77 -5.49 -6.59
N GLY A 372 0.17 -4.35 -6.66
CA GLY A 372 0.83 -3.19 -6.18
C GLY A 372 1.75 -2.55 -7.19
N GLY A 373 1.66 -2.88 -8.45
CA GLY A 373 2.27 -2.10 -9.48
C GLY A 373 3.06 -2.87 -10.52
N GLY A 374 3.17 -2.33 -11.66
CA GLY A 374 3.84 -2.92 -12.78
C GLY A 374 2.98 -2.94 -14.02
N ASN A 375 3.50 -3.46 -15.09
CA ASN A 375 2.85 -3.54 -16.39
C ASN A 375 2.43 -4.94 -16.71
N GLY A 376 1.30 -5.13 -17.35
CA GLY A 376 0.97 -6.45 -17.71
C GLY A 376 -0.03 -6.68 -18.83
N ASP A 377 0.08 -7.79 -19.63
CA ASP A 377 -0.88 -8.24 -20.64
C ASP A 377 -1.74 -9.37 -20.12
N LEU A 378 -3.07 -9.26 -20.21
CA LEU A 378 -3.97 -10.36 -19.99
C LEU A 378 -4.61 -10.70 -21.31
N VAL A 379 -4.22 -11.84 -21.88
CA VAL A 379 -4.70 -12.29 -23.18
C VAL A 379 -5.51 -13.55 -22.99
N PHE A 380 -6.79 -13.51 -23.34
CA PHE A 380 -7.68 -14.65 -23.22
C PHE A 380 -8.22 -15.05 -24.59
N ALA A 381 -8.08 -16.30 -24.93
CA ALA A 381 -8.77 -16.90 -26.07
C ALA A 381 -9.66 -18.06 -25.63
N GLN A 382 -10.83 -18.13 -26.20
CA GLN A 382 -11.89 -19.09 -25.86
C GLN A 382 -11.49 -20.56 -25.98
N PRO A 383 -12.02 -21.44 -25.18
CA PRO A 383 -13.46 -21.81 -25.03
C PRO A 383 -14.09 -21.42 -23.67
N SER A 384 -15.40 -21.40 -23.63
CA SER A 384 -16.26 -20.82 -22.58
C SER A 384 -15.91 -21.13 -21.12
N GLU A 385 -15.38 -22.30 -20.83
CA GLU A 385 -14.98 -22.68 -19.46
C GLU A 385 -13.66 -22.06 -19.02
N ALA A 386 -12.71 -21.90 -19.93
CA ALA A 386 -11.44 -21.24 -19.66
C ALA A 386 -11.64 -19.72 -19.40
N PHE A 387 -12.54 -19.08 -20.17
CA PHE A 387 -12.88 -17.69 -19.96
C PHE A 387 -13.56 -17.44 -18.61
N ALA A 388 -14.52 -18.26 -18.23
CA ALA A 388 -15.18 -18.16 -16.93
C ALA A 388 -14.22 -18.42 -15.75
N SER A 389 -13.20 -19.24 -15.94
CA SER A 389 -12.11 -19.48 -14.99
C SER A 389 -11.15 -18.28 -14.93
N ALA A 390 -10.79 -17.77 -16.08
CA ALA A 390 -9.90 -16.61 -16.20
C ALA A 390 -10.59 -15.31 -15.74
N ALA A 391 -11.86 -15.10 -16.07
CA ALA A 391 -12.65 -13.98 -15.56
C ALA A 391 -12.83 -14.06 -14.05
N ARG A 392 -12.95 -15.25 -13.47
CA ARG A 392 -12.94 -15.44 -12.01
C ARG A 392 -11.56 -15.20 -11.41
N MET A 393 -10.49 -15.58 -12.10
CA MET A 393 -9.11 -15.33 -11.69
C MET A 393 -8.79 -13.83 -11.77
N VAL A 394 -9.20 -13.16 -12.84
CA VAL A 394 -9.10 -11.70 -12.98
C VAL A 394 -9.98 -10.98 -11.96
N SER A 395 -11.21 -11.46 -11.74
CA SER A 395 -12.06 -10.93 -10.67
C SER A 395 -11.44 -11.18 -9.29
N ALA A 396 -10.87 -12.35 -9.03
CA ALA A 396 -10.15 -12.63 -7.78
C ALA A 396 -8.92 -11.73 -7.65
N LEU A 397 -8.18 -11.53 -8.71
CA LEU A 397 -6.98 -10.70 -8.75
C LEU A 397 -7.33 -9.19 -8.69
N LEU A 398 -8.37 -8.74 -9.37
CA LEU A 398 -8.90 -7.37 -9.26
C LEU A 398 -9.59 -7.14 -7.91
N LEU A 399 -10.16 -8.18 -7.33
CA LEU A 399 -10.80 -8.17 -6.03
C LEU A 399 -9.77 -8.23 -4.89
N ASP A 400 -8.65 -8.93 -5.07
CA ASP A 400 -7.54 -8.97 -4.10
C ASP A 400 -6.75 -7.66 -4.09
N SER A 401 -6.77 -6.89 -5.18
CA SER A 401 -6.14 -5.55 -5.27
C SER A 401 -6.88 -4.44 -4.52
N GLY A 402 -7.82 -4.76 -3.65
CA GLY A 402 -8.45 -3.81 -2.71
C GLY A 402 -9.96 -3.70 -2.74
N ALA A 403 -10.64 -4.29 -3.71
CA ALA A 403 -12.11 -4.25 -3.77
C ALA A 403 -12.80 -5.43 -3.06
N ALA A 404 -12.10 -6.54 -2.81
CA ALA A 404 -12.71 -7.79 -2.35
C ALA A 404 -12.83 -7.96 -0.85
N ASN A 405 -12.24 -7.11 -0.05
CA ASN A 405 -12.28 -7.32 1.40
C ASN A 405 -13.43 -6.64 2.14
N SER A 406 -14.46 -6.16 1.43
CA SER A 406 -15.71 -5.76 2.08
C SER A 406 -16.53 -6.95 2.63
N TYR A 407 -16.15 -8.18 2.33
CA TYR A 407 -16.89 -9.38 2.79
C TYR A 407 -16.35 -10.04 4.06
N ASN A 408 -15.20 -9.62 4.58
CA ASN A 408 -14.66 -10.15 5.83
C ASN A 408 -14.91 -9.27 7.06
N THR A 409 -15.90 -8.39 7.00
CA THR A 409 -16.42 -7.67 8.17
C THR A 409 -17.80 -8.16 8.52
N VAL A 410 -17.91 -9.40 8.94
CA VAL A 410 -19.02 -9.88 9.77
C VAL A 410 -18.44 -10.50 11.02
#